data_7ff09a17b206d5dd8011808da65145d1
#
_entry.id   7ff09a17b206d5dd8011808da65145d1
#
_cell.length_a   1.000
_cell.length_b   1.000
_cell.length_c   1.000
_cell.angle_alpha   90.00
_cell.angle_beta   90.00
_cell.angle_gamma   90.00
#
_symmetry.space_group_name_H-M   'P 1'
#
loop_
_entity.id
_entity.type
_entity.pdbx_description
1 polymer ?
#
loop_
_entity_poly.entity_id
_entity_poly.type
_entity_poly.pdbx_seq_one_letter_code
_entity_poly.pdbx_strand_id
1 'polypeptide(L)'
;MPRHMHLPRQPLQQLAALLPALLLSVSVWASNASSQAEASVEELRLPAAKEAMPGVLLPLQAQVAASRQAWLQAADFNSLRQQVHSHGDQLWQAAKAAVAGQGSLDDRSLYWSRLQLSQWLRQQTFTFALTPAERLALLEALEHSSRGHLDLDYTGTAETGTAGTSTSRRILLTGFDPFLLDQNISQSNPSGVLALLLDGQMIAQGDNRAEINTLLFPVRYADFDAGEVEAALAAFYALNSVDMIITISMGRDTFDLEHFPGRRRSAAAPDNLNVFAGGNDTKPIIPSLYKAPLPGPEFVQSSLPIQIMQTAPGAFAINDRRLVTTLEKTFSADNLEQLRWATAVRGGGGGYLSNEISYRSIRLRNQLGSGIPTGHLHTPRMPVYDKAMLEKIAAQVTSMLRLALPAI
;
A
#
# COMPACT_ATOMS: atom_id res chain seq x y z
N MET A 1 -13.19 29.11 46.64
CA MET A 1 -13.34 29.68 45.29
C MET A 1 -12.29 29.07 44.40
N PRO A 2 -12.59 28.15 43.51
CA PRO A 2 -11.62 27.64 42.57
C PRO A 2 -11.64 28.47 41.27
N ARG A 3 -10.47 28.88 40.82
CA ARG A 3 -10.25 29.57 39.55
C ARG A 3 -10.38 28.60 38.39
N HIS A 4 -11.35 28.84 37.50
CA HIS A 4 -11.46 28.18 36.20
C HIS A 4 -10.33 28.64 35.27
N MET A 5 -9.43 27.73 34.89
CA MET A 5 -8.52 27.95 33.80
C MET A 5 -9.25 27.75 32.48
N HIS A 6 -9.41 28.83 31.72
CA HIS A 6 -9.84 28.79 30.33
C HIS A 6 -8.67 28.34 29.45
N LEU A 7 -8.80 27.17 28.84
CA LEU A 7 -7.95 26.77 27.69
C LEU A 7 -8.48 27.48 26.44
N PRO A 8 -7.62 28.07 25.62
CA PRO A 8 -8.05 28.70 24.36
C PRO A 8 -8.44 27.63 23.35
N ARG A 9 -9.68 27.70 22.85
CA ARG A 9 -10.13 26.98 21.65
C ARG A 9 -9.37 27.55 20.46
N GLN A 10 -8.48 26.76 19.85
CA GLN A 10 -7.91 27.10 18.54
C GLN A 10 -8.98 26.92 17.46
N PRO A 11 -9.09 27.86 16.50
CA PRO A 11 -10.17 27.86 15.54
C PRO A 11 -9.94 26.84 14.42
N LEU A 12 -11.03 26.27 13.96
CA LEU A 12 -11.22 25.39 12.79
C LEU A 12 -10.65 25.90 11.43
N GLN A 13 -9.90 26.98 11.42
CA GLN A 13 -9.38 27.58 10.18
C GLN A 13 -8.17 26.87 9.56
N GLN A 14 -7.54 25.91 10.25
CA GLN A 14 -6.39 25.16 9.67
C GLN A 14 -6.80 23.98 8.79
N LEU A 15 -8.04 23.50 8.88
CA LEU A 15 -8.54 22.43 8.00
C LEU A 15 -8.84 22.89 6.56
N ALA A 16 -9.14 24.16 6.37
CA ALA A 16 -9.44 24.70 5.03
C ALA A 16 -8.20 24.89 4.14
N ALA A 17 -6.99 24.88 4.71
CA ALA A 17 -5.76 25.06 3.95
C ALA A 17 -5.17 23.76 3.37
N LEU A 18 -5.63 22.58 3.81
CA LEU A 18 -5.14 21.27 3.33
C LEU A 18 -5.98 20.73 2.17
N LEU A 19 -7.24 21.13 2.02
CA LEU A 19 -8.08 20.67 0.90
C LEU A 19 -7.68 21.17 -0.50
N PRO A 20 -7.13 22.41 -0.70
CA PRO A 20 -6.69 22.80 -2.04
C PRO A 20 -5.41 22.10 -2.53
N ALA A 21 -4.61 21.50 -1.66
CA ALA A 21 -3.40 20.78 -2.08
C ALA A 21 -3.68 19.40 -2.71
N LEU A 22 -4.84 18.81 -2.45
CA LEU A 22 -5.27 17.55 -3.07
C LEU A 22 -5.68 17.69 -4.54
N LEU A 23 -5.97 18.90 -5.01
CA LEU A 23 -6.36 19.16 -6.41
C LEU A 23 -5.18 19.58 -7.31
N LEU A 24 -3.96 19.74 -6.77
CA LEU A 24 -2.78 20.22 -7.49
C LEU A 24 -1.68 19.17 -7.73
N SER A 25 -1.92 17.89 -7.43
CA SER A 25 -0.95 16.80 -7.65
C SER A 25 -0.74 16.40 -9.12
N VAL A 26 -1.33 17.10 -10.06
CA VAL A 26 -1.29 16.80 -11.53
C VAL A 26 0.01 17.19 -12.22
N SER A 27 1.00 17.79 -11.56
CA SER A 27 2.08 18.48 -12.29
C SER A 27 3.50 17.93 -12.15
N VAL A 28 3.77 16.73 -11.65
CA VAL A 28 5.15 16.33 -11.31
C VAL A 28 5.83 15.42 -12.33
N TRP A 29 5.11 14.89 -13.31
CA TRP A 29 5.67 13.96 -14.31
C TRP A 29 6.21 14.62 -15.58
N ALA A 30 6.28 15.94 -15.64
CA ALA A 30 6.57 16.71 -16.86
C ALA A 30 8.04 16.72 -17.32
N SER A 31 8.95 15.91 -16.80
CA SER A 31 10.37 15.96 -17.19
C SER A 31 10.86 14.90 -18.19
N ASN A 32 10.00 14.01 -18.70
CA ASN A 32 10.40 13.04 -19.73
C ASN A 32 9.35 12.91 -20.85
N ALA A 33 9.10 13.98 -21.56
CA ALA A 33 8.13 14.03 -22.66
C ALA A 33 8.52 13.17 -23.89
N SER A 34 9.75 12.65 -23.98
CA SER A 34 10.20 11.82 -25.11
C SER A 34 10.02 10.32 -24.91
N SER A 35 9.66 9.85 -23.71
CA SER A 35 9.57 8.41 -23.40
C SER A 35 8.15 7.84 -23.29
N GLN A 36 7.11 8.62 -23.54
CA GLN A 36 5.72 8.20 -23.24
C GLN A 36 5.15 7.12 -24.16
N ALA A 37 5.71 6.94 -25.34
CA ALA A 37 5.39 5.84 -26.24
C ALA A 37 6.22 4.57 -25.96
N GLU A 38 7.31 4.71 -25.22
CA GLU A 38 8.19 3.59 -24.86
C GLU A 38 7.60 2.80 -23.69
N ALA A 39 7.80 1.48 -23.73
CA ALA A 39 7.40 0.60 -22.63
C ALA A 39 8.21 0.95 -21.37
N SER A 40 7.55 0.93 -20.21
CA SER A 40 8.23 1.07 -18.92
C SER A 40 9.13 -0.15 -18.63
N VAL A 41 10.09 -0.01 -17.70
CA VAL A 41 10.93 -1.14 -17.26
C VAL A 41 10.11 -2.33 -16.79
N GLU A 42 9.00 -2.11 -16.11
CA GLU A 42 8.07 -3.18 -15.70
C GLU A 42 7.43 -3.86 -16.92
N GLU A 43 6.97 -3.07 -17.90
CA GLU A 43 6.33 -3.58 -19.13
C GLU A 43 7.32 -4.36 -20.02
N LEU A 44 8.60 -4.01 -20.02
CA LEU A 44 9.64 -4.74 -20.76
C LEU A 44 9.84 -6.17 -20.26
N ARG A 45 9.39 -6.51 -19.05
CA ARG A 45 9.45 -7.87 -18.50
C ARG A 45 8.31 -8.78 -18.98
N LEU A 46 7.26 -8.23 -19.62
CA LEU A 46 6.10 -9.02 -20.07
C LEU A 46 6.43 -10.23 -20.95
N PRO A 47 7.35 -10.16 -21.93
CA PRO A 47 7.73 -11.35 -22.72
C PRO A 47 8.29 -12.48 -21.85
N ALA A 48 9.22 -12.17 -20.94
CA ALA A 48 9.82 -13.14 -20.05
C ALA A 48 8.79 -13.74 -19.07
N ALA A 49 7.85 -12.92 -18.57
CA ALA A 49 6.77 -13.41 -17.71
C ALA A 49 5.81 -14.36 -18.45
N LYS A 50 5.48 -14.08 -19.71
CA LYS A 50 4.64 -14.93 -20.55
C LYS A 50 5.31 -16.28 -20.84
N GLU A 51 6.62 -16.29 -21.05
CA GLU A 51 7.39 -17.52 -21.28
C GLU A 51 7.49 -18.35 -20.00
N ALA A 52 7.87 -17.71 -18.88
CA ALA A 52 8.09 -18.42 -17.62
C ALA A 52 6.81 -18.91 -16.95
N MET A 53 5.69 -18.18 -17.12
CA MET A 53 4.46 -18.41 -16.36
C MET A 53 3.19 -18.27 -17.23
N PRO A 54 3.03 -18.98 -18.35
CA PRO A 54 1.86 -18.77 -19.22
C PRO A 54 0.53 -18.99 -18.51
N GLY A 55 0.46 -19.92 -17.55
CA GLY A 55 -0.73 -20.22 -16.76
C GLY A 55 -1.14 -19.11 -15.80
N VAL A 56 -0.21 -18.29 -15.32
CA VAL A 56 -0.49 -17.18 -14.39
C VAL A 56 -1.30 -16.06 -15.03
N LEU A 57 -1.14 -15.88 -16.34
CA LEU A 57 -1.82 -14.80 -17.08
C LEU A 57 -3.25 -15.17 -17.47
N LEU A 58 -3.59 -16.47 -17.56
CA LEU A 58 -4.88 -16.95 -18.07
C LEU A 58 -6.12 -16.44 -17.30
N PRO A 59 -6.12 -16.38 -15.95
CA PRO A 59 -7.33 -16.04 -15.20
C PRO A 59 -7.96 -14.71 -15.58
N LEU A 60 -7.16 -13.71 -15.99
CA LEU A 60 -7.62 -12.36 -16.29
C LEU A 60 -7.54 -11.99 -17.78
N GLN A 61 -7.19 -12.93 -18.66
CA GLN A 61 -7.03 -12.62 -20.11
C GLN A 61 -8.33 -12.18 -20.78
N ALA A 62 -9.47 -12.77 -20.39
CA ALA A 62 -10.76 -12.35 -20.93
C ALA A 62 -11.07 -10.88 -20.57
N GLN A 63 -10.75 -10.48 -19.33
CA GLN A 63 -10.91 -9.10 -18.86
C GLN A 63 -9.98 -8.14 -19.60
N VAL A 64 -8.72 -8.52 -19.79
CA VAL A 64 -7.75 -7.73 -20.57
C VAL A 64 -8.23 -7.53 -22.01
N ALA A 65 -8.71 -8.59 -22.66
CA ALA A 65 -9.20 -8.50 -24.04
C ALA A 65 -10.46 -7.63 -24.16
N ALA A 66 -11.43 -7.81 -23.26
CA ALA A 66 -12.65 -7.00 -23.22
C ALA A 66 -12.36 -5.52 -23.00
N SER A 67 -11.44 -5.19 -22.08
CA SER A 67 -11.02 -3.81 -21.81
C SER A 67 -10.45 -3.14 -23.06
N ARG A 68 -9.48 -3.80 -23.73
CA ARG A 68 -8.89 -3.28 -24.98
C ARG A 68 -9.92 -3.04 -26.08
N GLN A 69 -10.85 -3.97 -26.24
CA GLN A 69 -11.89 -3.84 -27.25
C GLN A 69 -12.84 -2.68 -26.95
N ALA A 70 -13.26 -2.53 -25.69
CA ALA A 70 -14.14 -1.44 -25.28
C ALA A 70 -13.45 -0.07 -25.45
N TRP A 71 -12.18 0.06 -25.06
CA TRP A 71 -11.44 1.31 -25.15
C TRP A 71 -11.25 1.81 -26.58
N LEU A 72 -11.19 0.91 -27.58
CA LEU A 72 -11.18 1.30 -29.00
C LEU A 72 -12.47 1.98 -29.45
N GLN A 73 -13.57 1.78 -28.74
CA GLN A 73 -14.88 2.37 -29.06
C GLN A 73 -15.12 3.71 -28.33
N ALA A 74 -14.17 4.17 -27.52
CA ALA A 74 -14.30 5.46 -26.85
C ALA A 74 -14.36 6.60 -27.87
N ALA A 75 -15.31 7.54 -27.68
CA ALA A 75 -15.51 8.65 -28.57
C ALA A 75 -14.51 9.81 -28.36
N ASP A 76 -14.01 9.96 -27.12
CA ASP A 76 -13.13 11.02 -26.68
C ASP A 76 -12.31 10.62 -25.43
N PHE A 77 -11.41 11.53 -24.98
CA PHE A 77 -10.60 11.30 -23.78
C PHE A 77 -11.43 11.07 -22.52
N ASN A 78 -12.54 11.79 -22.33
CA ASN A 78 -13.32 11.67 -21.10
C ASN A 78 -14.02 10.32 -21.00
N SER A 79 -14.63 9.87 -22.10
CA SER A 79 -15.26 8.56 -22.20
C SER A 79 -14.24 7.43 -22.05
N LEU A 80 -13.05 7.58 -22.66
CA LEU A 80 -11.94 6.63 -22.48
C LEU A 80 -11.49 6.57 -21.01
N ARG A 81 -11.28 7.72 -20.38
CA ARG A 81 -10.86 7.77 -18.97
C ARG A 81 -11.87 7.10 -18.04
N GLN A 82 -13.16 7.35 -18.24
CA GLN A 82 -14.22 6.70 -17.48
C GLN A 82 -14.19 5.17 -17.66
N GLN A 83 -14.02 4.70 -18.91
CA GLN A 83 -13.89 3.28 -19.20
C GLN A 83 -12.63 2.67 -18.56
N VAL A 84 -11.49 3.36 -18.61
CA VAL A 84 -10.24 2.89 -17.98
C VAL A 84 -10.42 2.75 -16.46
N HIS A 85 -11.05 3.71 -15.80
CA HIS A 85 -11.39 3.61 -14.38
C HIS A 85 -12.28 2.38 -14.10
N SER A 86 -13.39 2.24 -14.84
CA SER A 86 -14.33 1.14 -14.63
C SER A 86 -13.69 -0.22 -14.87
N HIS A 87 -12.90 -0.36 -15.94
CA HIS A 87 -12.24 -1.63 -16.28
C HIS A 87 -11.07 -1.96 -15.37
N GLY A 88 -10.36 -0.94 -14.83
CA GLY A 88 -9.35 -1.16 -13.80
C GLY A 88 -9.97 -1.69 -12.51
N ASP A 89 -11.09 -1.13 -12.08
CA ASP A 89 -11.85 -1.65 -10.95
C ASP A 89 -12.36 -3.09 -11.23
N GLN A 90 -12.94 -3.35 -12.39
CA GLN A 90 -13.35 -4.70 -12.79
C GLN A 90 -12.17 -5.69 -12.79
N LEU A 91 -10.96 -5.26 -13.17
CA LEU A 91 -9.75 -6.08 -13.09
C LEU A 91 -9.39 -6.42 -11.64
N TRP A 92 -9.50 -5.45 -10.73
CA TRP A 92 -9.35 -5.65 -9.29
C TRP A 92 -10.35 -6.66 -8.75
N GLN A 93 -11.64 -6.49 -9.03
CA GLN A 93 -12.70 -7.40 -8.59
C GLN A 93 -12.53 -8.82 -9.17
N ALA A 94 -12.14 -8.93 -10.43
CA ALA A 94 -11.86 -10.22 -11.06
C ALA A 94 -10.65 -10.92 -10.42
N ALA A 95 -9.60 -10.18 -10.04
CA ALA A 95 -8.44 -10.73 -9.34
C ALA A 95 -8.81 -11.23 -7.94
N LYS A 96 -9.60 -10.48 -7.17
CA LYS A 96 -10.16 -10.90 -5.88
C LYS A 96 -10.95 -12.21 -6.02
N ALA A 97 -11.85 -12.26 -7.01
CA ALA A 97 -12.65 -13.44 -7.29
C ALA A 97 -11.80 -14.67 -7.66
N ALA A 98 -10.73 -14.48 -8.44
CA ALA A 98 -9.82 -15.56 -8.81
C ALA A 98 -9.04 -16.09 -7.59
N VAL A 99 -8.60 -15.20 -6.70
CA VAL A 99 -7.89 -15.58 -5.47
C VAL A 99 -8.82 -16.31 -4.51
N ALA A 100 -10.03 -15.81 -4.27
CA ALA A 100 -10.97 -16.37 -3.32
C ALA A 100 -11.69 -17.62 -3.87
N GLY A 101 -12.18 -17.58 -5.11
CA GLY A 101 -13.04 -18.61 -5.67
C GLY A 101 -12.28 -19.80 -6.26
N GLN A 102 -11.18 -19.56 -6.96
CA GLN A 102 -10.35 -20.61 -7.55
C GLN A 102 -9.24 -21.08 -6.62
N GLY A 103 -9.05 -20.40 -5.48
CA GLY A 103 -8.02 -20.70 -4.51
C GLY A 103 -6.60 -20.64 -5.09
N SER A 104 -6.37 -19.80 -6.10
CA SER A 104 -5.05 -19.68 -6.73
C SER A 104 -4.05 -19.03 -5.80
N LEU A 105 -4.49 -18.14 -4.88
CA LEU A 105 -3.65 -17.34 -3.96
C LEU A 105 -2.48 -16.68 -4.70
N ASP A 106 -2.75 -16.04 -5.85
CA ASP A 106 -1.72 -15.54 -6.75
C ASP A 106 -1.98 -14.07 -7.15
N ASP A 107 -1.13 -13.17 -6.68
CA ASP A 107 -1.18 -11.73 -6.98
C ASP A 107 -0.61 -11.38 -8.36
N ARG A 108 0.18 -12.28 -8.95
CA ARG A 108 0.90 -12.06 -10.21
C ARG A 108 -0.06 -11.90 -11.40
N SER A 109 -1.21 -12.58 -11.38
CA SER A 109 -2.22 -12.44 -12.43
C SER A 109 -2.70 -11.00 -12.58
N LEU A 110 -2.97 -10.31 -11.48
CA LEU A 110 -3.34 -8.89 -11.47
C LEU A 110 -2.21 -8.00 -11.97
N TYR A 111 -1.03 -8.17 -11.39
CA TYR A 111 0.16 -7.36 -11.71
C TYR A 111 0.47 -7.40 -13.22
N TRP A 112 0.59 -8.59 -13.80
CA TRP A 112 0.93 -8.76 -15.21
C TRP A 112 -0.21 -8.34 -16.14
N SER A 113 -1.48 -8.51 -15.75
CA SER A 113 -2.63 -8.05 -16.54
C SER A 113 -2.71 -6.53 -16.58
N ARG A 114 -2.48 -5.85 -15.46
CA ARG A 114 -2.36 -4.39 -15.40
C ARG A 114 -1.25 -3.89 -16.34
N LEU A 115 -0.06 -4.48 -16.30
CA LEU A 115 1.05 -4.10 -17.18
C LEU A 115 0.75 -4.32 -18.66
N GLN A 116 0.01 -5.39 -19.03
CA GLN A 116 -0.45 -5.60 -20.39
C GLN A 116 -1.39 -4.47 -20.86
N LEU A 117 -2.26 -3.99 -19.98
CA LEU A 117 -3.18 -2.89 -20.28
C LEU A 117 -2.44 -1.55 -20.32
N SER A 118 -1.49 -1.32 -19.41
CA SER A 118 -0.65 -0.11 -19.39
C SER A 118 0.17 0.01 -20.68
N GLN A 119 0.87 -1.07 -21.06
CA GLN A 119 1.65 -1.11 -22.30
C GLN A 119 0.77 -0.83 -23.53
N TRP A 120 -0.41 -1.44 -23.57
CA TRP A 120 -1.35 -1.22 -24.65
C TRP A 120 -1.81 0.24 -24.71
N LEU A 121 -2.19 0.87 -23.58
CA LEU A 121 -2.58 2.28 -23.52
C LEU A 121 -1.46 3.23 -23.99
N ARG A 122 -0.20 2.91 -23.69
CA ARG A 122 0.95 3.71 -24.14
C ARG A 122 1.09 3.71 -25.66
N GLN A 123 0.85 2.56 -26.30
CA GLN A 123 1.15 2.33 -27.71
C GLN A 123 -0.06 2.56 -28.63
N GLN A 124 -1.29 2.47 -28.06
CA GLN A 124 -2.51 2.53 -28.87
C GLN A 124 -2.76 3.92 -29.45
N THR A 125 -3.11 3.95 -30.75
CA THR A 125 -3.66 5.11 -31.43
C THR A 125 -5.17 5.04 -31.39
N PHE A 126 -5.82 6.14 -30.99
CA PHE A 126 -7.28 6.27 -30.96
C PHE A 126 -7.79 7.09 -32.13
N THR A 127 -9.10 7.12 -32.35
CA THR A 127 -9.76 7.94 -33.38
C THR A 127 -9.66 9.44 -33.10
N PHE A 128 -9.31 9.81 -31.88
CA PHE A 128 -9.03 11.17 -31.41
C PHE A 128 -7.59 11.27 -30.90
N ALA A 129 -7.05 12.49 -30.94
CA ALA A 129 -5.70 12.74 -30.46
C ALA A 129 -5.66 12.77 -28.91
N LEU A 130 -4.65 12.16 -28.31
CA LEU A 130 -4.32 12.28 -26.91
C LEU A 130 -3.05 13.10 -26.73
N THR A 131 -3.11 14.10 -25.89
CA THR A 131 -1.90 14.78 -25.40
C THR A 131 -1.09 13.84 -24.49
N PRO A 132 0.21 14.10 -24.30
CA PRO A 132 1.03 13.39 -23.34
C PRO A 132 0.44 13.38 -21.92
N ALA A 133 -0.11 14.50 -21.46
CA ALA A 133 -0.73 14.60 -20.14
C ALA A 133 -2.00 13.75 -20.01
N GLU A 134 -2.84 13.71 -21.04
CA GLU A 134 -4.04 12.85 -21.05
C GLU A 134 -3.67 11.38 -21.04
N ARG A 135 -2.64 10.98 -21.80
CA ARG A 135 -2.15 9.59 -21.79
C ARG A 135 -1.62 9.19 -20.41
N LEU A 136 -0.88 10.08 -19.74
CA LEU A 136 -0.42 9.86 -18.37
C LEU A 136 -1.61 9.70 -17.42
N ALA A 137 -2.62 10.57 -17.52
CA ALA A 137 -3.82 10.49 -16.68
C ALA A 137 -4.61 9.17 -16.88
N LEU A 138 -4.59 8.58 -18.10
CA LEU A 138 -5.16 7.26 -18.34
C LEU A 138 -4.39 6.15 -17.62
N LEU A 139 -3.05 6.23 -17.65
CA LEU A 139 -2.19 5.27 -16.97
C LEU A 139 -2.37 5.35 -15.44
N GLU A 140 -2.41 6.55 -14.89
CA GLU A 140 -2.69 6.79 -13.46
C GLU A 140 -4.08 6.26 -13.07
N ALA A 141 -5.07 6.50 -13.91
CA ALA A 141 -6.43 5.99 -13.70
C ALA A 141 -6.46 4.46 -13.62
N LEU A 142 -5.75 3.78 -14.54
CA LEU A 142 -5.63 2.31 -14.53
C LEU A 142 -4.87 1.82 -13.30
N GLU A 143 -3.75 2.48 -12.95
CA GLU A 143 -2.91 2.14 -11.80
C GLU A 143 -3.73 2.17 -10.49
N HIS A 144 -4.46 3.25 -10.22
CA HIS A 144 -5.24 3.40 -9.00
C HIS A 144 -6.46 2.47 -8.98
N SER A 145 -7.24 2.42 -10.07
CA SER A 145 -8.46 1.60 -10.10
C SER A 145 -8.17 0.11 -9.97
N SER A 146 -7.07 -0.37 -10.59
CA SER A 146 -6.69 -1.79 -10.52
C SER A 146 -5.92 -2.20 -9.26
N ARG A 147 -5.72 -1.28 -8.31
CA ARG A 147 -5.12 -1.56 -6.99
C ARG A 147 -6.10 -1.39 -5.83
N GLY A 148 -7.39 -1.28 -6.07
CA GLY A 148 -8.40 -1.15 -5.02
C GLY A 148 -8.55 0.26 -4.46
N HIS A 149 -7.90 1.29 -5.04
CA HIS A 149 -8.01 2.67 -4.52
C HIS A 149 -9.39 3.29 -4.75
N LEU A 150 -10.20 2.78 -5.68
CA LEU A 150 -11.57 3.26 -5.93
C LEU A 150 -12.63 2.52 -5.12
N ASP A 151 -12.30 1.37 -4.56
CA ASP A 151 -13.20 0.51 -3.77
C ASP A 151 -13.32 0.98 -2.32
N LEU A 152 -12.66 2.08 -1.97
CA LEU A 152 -12.55 2.59 -0.62
C LEU A 152 -13.64 3.61 -0.33
N ASP A 153 -14.58 3.29 0.56
CA ASP A 153 -15.55 4.25 1.07
C ASP A 153 -14.96 5.10 2.21
N TYR A 154 -14.62 6.35 1.89
CA TYR A 154 -14.12 7.30 2.87
C TYR A 154 -15.24 7.94 3.72
N THR A 155 -16.49 7.85 3.30
CA THR A 155 -17.60 8.55 3.95
C THR A 155 -18.09 7.87 5.22
N GLY A 156 -17.63 6.66 5.45
CA GLY A 156 -17.61 5.88 6.68
C GLY A 156 -18.60 6.18 7.78
N THR A 157 -19.88 6.30 7.47
CA THR A 157 -20.85 5.90 8.48
C THR A 157 -20.89 4.38 8.45
N ALA A 158 -20.18 3.73 9.40
CA ALA A 158 -20.64 2.41 9.80
C ALA A 158 -22.17 2.48 9.79
N GLU A 159 -22.86 1.60 9.04
CA GLU A 159 -24.31 1.62 9.05
C GLU A 159 -24.71 1.72 10.51
N THR A 160 -25.36 2.83 10.88
CA THR A 160 -25.91 2.99 12.21
C THR A 160 -27.03 1.98 12.29
N GLY A 161 -26.62 0.75 12.68
CA GLY A 161 -27.58 -0.31 12.94
C GLY A 161 -28.63 0.27 13.90
N THR A 162 -29.86 -0.02 13.62
CA THR A 162 -30.99 0.17 14.55
C THR A 162 -30.52 -0.17 15.95
N ALA A 163 -30.82 0.69 16.93
CA ALA A 163 -30.37 0.59 18.32
C ALA A 163 -30.41 -0.87 18.82
N GLY A 164 -29.22 -1.45 19.03
CA GLY A 164 -29.04 -2.85 19.48
C GLY A 164 -28.16 -3.75 18.60
N THR A 165 -27.71 -3.31 17.40
CA THR A 165 -26.78 -4.07 16.58
C THR A 165 -25.35 -3.53 16.75
N SER A 166 -24.41 -4.42 17.08
CA SER A 166 -22.98 -4.15 17.16
C SER A 166 -22.50 -3.42 15.89
N THR A 167 -21.95 -2.22 16.05
CA THR A 167 -21.32 -1.49 14.94
C THR A 167 -20.14 -2.30 14.45
N SER A 168 -20.15 -2.70 13.17
CA SER A 168 -19.01 -3.39 12.57
C SER A 168 -17.85 -2.42 12.44
N ARG A 169 -16.68 -2.81 12.95
CA ARG A 169 -15.42 -2.06 12.77
C ARG A 169 -14.91 -2.20 11.35
N ARG A 170 -13.98 -1.32 10.97
CA ARG A 170 -13.29 -1.35 9.70
C ARG A 170 -11.79 -1.39 9.88
N ILE A 171 -11.13 -2.30 9.17
CA ILE A 171 -9.67 -2.42 9.15
C ILE A 171 -9.21 -2.14 7.73
N LEU A 172 -8.33 -1.14 7.56
CA LEU A 172 -7.64 -0.95 6.30
C LEU A 172 -6.31 -1.71 6.32
N LEU A 173 -6.15 -2.62 5.36
CA LEU A 173 -4.93 -3.38 5.16
C LEU A 173 -4.32 -3.00 3.81
N THR A 174 -3.00 -2.80 3.75
CA THR A 174 -2.33 -2.54 2.48
C THR A 174 -1.32 -3.62 2.14
N GLY A 175 -1.19 -3.91 0.85
CA GLY A 175 -0.16 -4.80 0.32
C GLY A 175 0.69 -4.10 -0.74
N PHE A 176 1.62 -4.85 -1.31
CA PHE A 176 2.50 -4.41 -2.39
C PHE A 176 2.42 -5.32 -3.60
N ASP A 177 2.70 -4.77 -4.77
CA ASP A 177 2.96 -5.54 -5.99
C ASP A 177 4.15 -6.50 -5.81
N PRO A 178 4.27 -7.53 -6.66
CA PRO A 178 5.50 -8.31 -6.80
C PRO A 178 6.71 -7.42 -7.08
N PHE A 179 7.90 -7.80 -6.59
CA PHE A 179 9.13 -7.02 -6.72
C PHE A 179 10.36 -7.92 -6.86
N LEU A 180 11.53 -7.35 -7.18
CA LEU A 180 12.78 -8.04 -7.51
C LEU A 180 12.65 -8.98 -8.72
N LEU A 181 11.84 -8.60 -9.70
CA LEU A 181 11.45 -9.42 -10.83
C LEU A 181 12.57 -9.69 -11.83
N ASP A 182 13.65 -8.90 -11.83
CA ASP A 182 14.87 -9.20 -12.61
C ASP A 182 15.70 -10.33 -11.98
N GLN A 183 15.53 -10.57 -10.67
CA GLN A 183 16.17 -11.71 -9.98
C GLN A 183 15.31 -12.97 -10.08
N ASN A 184 13.99 -12.81 -10.00
CA ASN A 184 13.03 -13.89 -10.12
C ASN A 184 11.73 -13.38 -10.75
N ILE A 185 11.57 -13.60 -12.05
CA ILE A 185 10.38 -13.18 -12.82
C ILE A 185 9.08 -13.81 -12.27
N SER A 186 9.20 -14.95 -11.59
CA SER A 186 8.07 -15.68 -11.00
C SER A 186 7.77 -15.28 -9.57
N GLN A 187 8.39 -14.22 -9.05
CA GLN A 187 8.16 -13.76 -7.68
C GLN A 187 6.70 -13.33 -7.48
N SER A 188 6.06 -13.85 -6.43
CA SER A 188 4.79 -13.42 -5.87
C SER A 188 5.04 -12.68 -4.56
N ASN A 189 4.16 -11.77 -4.19
CA ASN A 189 4.26 -11.03 -2.92
C ASN A 189 3.14 -11.47 -1.97
N PRO A 190 3.45 -12.14 -0.84
CA PRO A 190 2.43 -12.54 0.13
C PRO A 190 1.52 -11.37 0.57
N SER A 191 2.04 -10.14 0.67
CA SER A 191 1.22 -8.99 1.05
C SER A 191 0.20 -8.60 -0.01
N GLY A 192 0.55 -8.76 -1.30
CA GLY A 192 -0.37 -8.57 -2.42
C GLY A 192 -1.47 -9.63 -2.45
N VAL A 193 -1.08 -10.89 -2.21
CA VAL A 193 -2.06 -12.00 -2.07
C VAL A 193 -3.02 -11.76 -0.91
N LEU A 194 -2.51 -11.30 0.25
CA LEU A 194 -3.34 -10.98 1.42
C LEU A 194 -4.34 -9.86 1.12
N ALA A 195 -3.92 -8.82 0.41
CA ALA A 195 -4.82 -7.74 0.02
C ALA A 195 -5.96 -8.27 -0.86
N LEU A 196 -5.67 -9.08 -1.88
CA LEU A 196 -6.70 -9.66 -2.75
C LEU A 196 -7.63 -10.64 -2.02
N LEU A 197 -7.09 -11.43 -1.09
CA LEU A 197 -7.84 -12.47 -0.38
C LEU A 197 -8.76 -11.90 0.70
N LEU A 198 -8.29 -10.88 1.42
CA LEU A 198 -8.97 -10.38 2.61
C LEU A 198 -9.92 -9.21 2.32
N ASP A 199 -9.85 -8.60 1.14
CA ASP A 199 -10.71 -7.48 0.79
C ASP A 199 -12.20 -7.83 0.82
N GLY A 200 -13.00 -7.06 1.56
CA GLY A 200 -14.41 -7.31 1.82
C GLY A 200 -14.70 -8.45 2.80
N GLN A 201 -13.68 -9.07 3.41
CA GLN A 201 -13.89 -10.17 4.35
C GLN A 201 -14.31 -9.65 5.72
N MET A 202 -15.34 -10.31 6.29
CA MET A 202 -15.75 -10.11 7.67
C MET A 202 -15.00 -11.03 8.61
N ILE A 203 -14.38 -10.46 9.63
CA ILE A 203 -13.76 -11.22 10.73
C ILE A 203 -14.47 -10.95 12.04
N ALA A 204 -14.39 -11.90 12.97
CA ALA A 204 -15.04 -11.80 14.28
C ALA A 204 -14.18 -12.40 15.41
N GLN A 205 -14.27 -11.81 16.61
CA GLN A 205 -13.71 -12.30 17.85
C GLN A 205 -14.67 -11.98 19.00
N GLY A 206 -15.39 -12.99 19.49
CA GLY A 206 -16.51 -12.78 20.42
C GLY A 206 -17.59 -11.91 19.75
N ASP A 207 -18.00 -10.84 20.43
CA ASP A 207 -18.99 -9.88 19.92
C ASP A 207 -18.39 -8.82 18.98
N ASN A 208 -17.06 -8.74 18.87
CA ASN A 208 -16.38 -7.77 18.01
C ASN A 208 -16.33 -8.30 16.58
N ARG A 209 -16.69 -7.44 15.63
CA ARG A 209 -16.66 -7.73 14.19
C ARG A 209 -15.96 -6.61 13.45
N ALA A 210 -15.27 -6.94 12.36
CA ALA A 210 -14.71 -5.96 11.45
C ALA A 210 -14.80 -6.42 10.01
N GLU A 211 -15.02 -5.47 9.12
CA GLU A 211 -14.78 -5.61 7.69
C GLU A 211 -13.35 -5.21 7.37
N ILE A 212 -12.68 -5.97 6.51
CA ILE A 212 -11.35 -5.65 6.02
C ILE A 212 -11.50 -5.03 4.63
N ASN A 213 -11.01 -3.80 4.47
CA ASN A 213 -10.85 -3.16 3.19
C ASN A 213 -9.37 -3.12 2.83
N THR A 214 -9.03 -3.25 1.56
CA THR A 214 -7.63 -3.34 1.18
C THR A 214 -7.28 -2.51 -0.04
N LEU A 215 -5.99 -2.20 -0.18
CA LEU A 215 -5.42 -1.62 -1.38
C LEU A 215 -3.97 -2.08 -1.58
N LEU A 216 -3.45 -1.93 -2.80
CA LEU A 216 -2.07 -2.22 -3.15
C LEU A 216 -1.27 -0.94 -3.40
N PHE A 217 0.01 -0.99 -3.06
CA PHE A 217 0.99 0.03 -3.44
C PHE A 217 1.98 -0.51 -4.48
N PRO A 218 2.42 0.32 -5.43
CA PRO A 218 3.51 -0.02 -6.32
C PRO A 218 4.84 -0.06 -5.56
N VAL A 219 5.78 -0.88 -6.02
CA VAL A 219 7.14 -0.90 -5.49
C VAL A 219 7.99 0.06 -6.33
N ARG A 220 7.76 1.38 -6.18
CA ARG A 220 8.42 2.43 -6.94
C ARG A 220 8.74 3.63 -6.06
N TYR A 221 10.01 4.04 -6.00
CA TYR A 221 10.43 5.20 -5.19
C TYR A 221 9.77 6.50 -5.62
N ALA A 222 9.59 6.69 -6.93
CA ALA A 222 9.00 7.92 -7.48
C ALA A 222 7.55 8.13 -7.02
N ASP A 223 6.75 7.07 -6.90
CA ASP A 223 5.36 7.15 -6.45
C ASP A 223 5.30 7.56 -4.97
N PHE A 224 6.18 7.00 -4.15
CA PHE A 224 6.32 7.42 -2.76
C PHE A 224 6.75 8.87 -2.64
N ASP A 225 7.74 9.31 -3.45
CA ASP A 225 8.20 10.70 -3.48
C ASP A 225 7.12 11.67 -3.98
N ALA A 226 6.20 11.20 -4.82
CA ALA A 226 5.02 11.93 -5.26
C ALA A 226 3.90 11.98 -4.22
N GLY A 227 4.01 11.25 -3.09
CA GLY A 227 3.05 11.28 -1.99
C GLY A 227 1.90 10.28 -2.11
N GLU A 228 2.09 9.19 -2.83
CA GLU A 228 1.07 8.13 -3.03
C GLU A 228 0.52 7.58 -1.71
N VAL A 229 1.39 7.36 -0.71
CA VAL A 229 0.98 6.87 0.61
C VAL A 229 0.11 7.90 1.33
N GLU A 230 0.51 9.17 1.29
CA GLU A 230 -0.23 10.26 1.90
C GLU A 230 -1.58 10.46 1.21
N ALA A 231 -1.63 10.42 -0.12
CA ALA A 231 -2.86 10.56 -0.90
C ALA A 231 -3.87 9.43 -0.59
N ALA A 232 -3.39 8.20 -0.50
CA ALA A 232 -4.24 7.04 -0.22
C ALA A 232 -4.78 7.01 1.22
N LEU A 233 -4.00 7.49 2.22
CA LEU A 233 -4.33 7.29 3.63
C LEU A 233 -4.89 8.53 4.34
N ALA A 234 -4.70 9.75 3.78
CA ALA A 234 -5.04 10.99 4.48
C ALA A 234 -6.53 11.08 4.87
N ALA A 235 -7.43 10.69 3.98
CA ALA A 235 -8.87 10.77 4.23
C ALA A 235 -9.30 9.85 5.39
N PHE A 236 -8.73 8.64 5.50
CA PHE A 236 -9.04 7.71 6.60
C PHE A 236 -8.66 8.31 7.96
N TYR A 237 -7.46 8.90 8.06
CA TYR A 237 -7.03 9.55 9.30
C TYR A 237 -7.82 10.82 9.62
N ALA A 238 -8.10 11.66 8.60
CA ALA A 238 -8.83 12.92 8.80
C ALA A 238 -10.28 12.71 9.23
N LEU A 239 -10.92 11.69 8.68
CA LEU A 239 -12.34 11.38 8.95
C LEU A 239 -12.52 10.33 10.06
N ASN A 240 -11.44 9.69 10.54
CA ASN A 240 -11.49 8.55 11.45
C ASN A 240 -12.48 7.47 10.94
N SER A 241 -12.40 7.16 9.64
CA SER A 241 -13.38 6.29 8.97
C SER A 241 -13.04 4.80 9.07
N VAL A 242 -11.92 4.44 9.70
CA VAL A 242 -11.51 3.07 10.01
C VAL A 242 -11.02 2.97 11.45
N ASP A 243 -11.03 1.78 12.03
CA ASP A 243 -10.64 1.53 13.41
C ASP A 243 -9.18 1.05 13.54
N MET A 244 -8.56 0.60 12.47
CA MET A 244 -7.14 0.24 12.42
C MET A 244 -6.60 0.33 11.00
N ILE A 245 -5.34 0.78 10.85
CA ILE A 245 -4.59 0.73 9.59
C ILE A 245 -3.34 -0.12 9.79
N ILE A 246 -3.22 -1.18 8.99
CA ILE A 246 -2.05 -2.05 8.98
C ILE A 246 -1.47 -2.14 7.59
N THR A 247 -0.24 -1.66 7.41
CA THR A 247 0.50 -1.83 6.17
C THR A 247 1.25 -3.17 6.21
N ILE A 248 1.27 -3.92 5.10
CA ILE A 248 1.90 -5.25 5.06
C ILE A 248 2.88 -5.32 3.90
N SER A 249 4.02 -5.98 4.12
CA SER A 249 5.00 -6.29 3.08
C SER A 249 5.67 -7.65 3.32
N MET A 250 6.35 -8.19 2.31
CA MET A 250 7.16 -9.39 2.46
C MET A 250 8.47 -9.06 3.20
N GLY A 251 8.77 -9.82 4.21
CA GLY A 251 9.91 -9.61 5.12
C GLY A 251 10.96 -10.74 5.08
N ARG A 252 11.29 -11.26 6.26
CA ARG A 252 12.29 -12.30 6.50
C ARG A 252 11.62 -13.67 6.64
N ASP A 253 12.08 -14.51 7.58
CA ASP A 253 11.59 -15.89 7.73
C ASP A 253 10.40 -16.01 8.71
N THR A 254 10.10 -14.93 9.43
CA THR A 254 9.08 -14.85 10.48
C THR A 254 8.15 -13.67 10.22
N PHE A 255 7.03 -13.58 10.96
CA PHE A 255 6.31 -12.32 11.06
C PHE A 255 7.06 -11.35 11.97
N ASP A 256 7.24 -10.12 11.50
CA ASP A 256 7.78 -9.02 12.30
C ASP A 256 6.73 -7.90 12.39
N LEU A 257 6.22 -7.61 13.59
CA LEU A 257 5.44 -6.42 13.91
C LEU A 257 6.43 -5.28 14.20
N GLU A 258 6.54 -4.33 13.30
CA GLU A 258 7.55 -3.28 13.39
C GLU A 258 7.19 -2.23 14.42
N HIS A 259 8.09 -2.00 15.38
CA HIS A 259 7.84 -1.09 16.48
C HIS A 259 8.27 0.35 16.17
N PHE A 260 9.47 0.52 15.58
CA PHE A 260 10.09 1.82 15.33
C PHE A 260 10.55 1.95 13.87
N PRO A 261 9.69 2.32 12.93
CA PRO A 261 10.13 2.62 11.57
C PRO A 261 10.93 3.91 11.50
N GLY A 262 11.97 3.90 10.63
CA GLY A 262 12.88 5.01 10.43
C GLY A 262 12.55 5.86 9.21
N ARG A 263 12.90 7.15 9.24
CA ARG A 263 12.60 8.14 8.21
C ARG A 263 13.38 7.93 6.91
N ARG A 264 14.56 7.29 6.96
CA ARG A 264 15.52 7.33 5.88
C ARG A 264 15.54 6.05 5.03
N ARG A 265 15.91 6.21 3.75
CA ARG A 265 16.24 5.12 2.83
C ARG A 265 17.73 4.79 2.95
N SER A 266 18.05 3.51 3.09
CA SER A 266 19.41 2.99 3.14
C SER A 266 19.59 1.67 2.38
N ALA A 267 18.54 1.12 1.80
CA ALA A 267 18.62 -0.13 1.05
C ALA A 267 19.34 0.06 -0.29
N ALA A 268 20.26 -0.84 -0.58
CA ALA A 268 20.93 -0.95 -1.87
C ALA A 268 20.14 -1.79 -2.89
N ALA A 269 18.82 -1.88 -2.75
CA ALA A 269 17.92 -2.60 -3.64
C ALA A 269 17.24 -1.62 -4.61
N PRO A 270 17.11 -1.98 -5.90
CA PRO A 270 16.32 -1.19 -6.84
C PRO A 270 14.83 -1.37 -6.60
N ASP A 271 14.04 -0.44 -7.09
CA ASP A 271 12.59 -0.58 -7.22
C ASP A 271 12.20 -1.33 -8.52
N ASN A 272 10.91 -1.44 -8.81
CA ASN A 272 10.42 -2.13 -10.00
C ASN A 272 10.77 -1.43 -11.32
N LEU A 273 11.17 -0.16 -11.28
CA LEU A 273 11.70 0.59 -12.43
C LEU A 273 13.24 0.54 -12.51
N ASN A 274 13.89 -0.32 -11.73
CA ASN A 274 15.35 -0.43 -11.60
C ASN A 274 16.03 0.85 -11.11
N VAL A 275 15.28 1.70 -10.39
CA VAL A 275 15.81 2.89 -9.75
C VAL A 275 16.34 2.55 -8.36
N PHE A 276 17.56 3.00 -8.05
CA PHE A 276 18.14 2.90 -6.70
C PHE A 276 17.83 4.18 -5.92
N ALA A 277 17.55 4.05 -4.63
CA ALA A 277 17.27 5.21 -3.78
C ALA A 277 18.46 6.17 -3.61
N GLY A 278 19.68 5.69 -3.85
CA GLY A 278 20.92 6.48 -3.69
C GLY A 278 21.44 6.53 -2.25
N GLY A 279 20.70 6.01 -1.27
CA GLY A 279 21.13 5.86 0.11
C GLY A 279 21.83 4.51 0.38
N ASN A 280 22.60 4.47 1.48
CA ASN A 280 23.19 3.24 1.99
C ASN A 280 23.38 3.35 3.52
N ASP A 281 23.90 2.30 4.15
CA ASP A 281 24.05 2.25 5.62
C ASP A 281 24.96 3.33 6.21
N THR A 282 25.91 3.83 5.45
CA THR A 282 26.84 4.88 5.92
C THR A 282 26.37 6.29 5.53
N LYS A 283 25.47 6.38 4.52
CA LYS A 283 24.91 7.62 4.02
C LYS A 283 23.41 7.44 3.72
N PRO A 284 22.58 7.27 4.75
CA PRO A 284 21.14 7.14 4.56
C PRO A 284 20.55 8.49 4.14
N ILE A 285 19.61 8.46 3.17
CA ILE A 285 18.99 9.67 2.62
C ILE A 285 17.56 9.87 3.15
N ILE A 286 17.17 11.13 3.29
CA ILE A 286 15.76 11.48 3.54
C ILE A 286 15.04 11.42 2.21
N PRO A 287 13.95 10.63 2.08
CA PRO A 287 13.14 10.60 0.87
C PRO A 287 12.43 11.94 0.64
N SER A 288 11.91 12.13 -0.57
CA SER A 288 11.10 13.29 -0.89
C SER A 288 9.62 13.08 -0.55
N LEU A 289 8.91 14.18 -0.35
CA LEU A 289 7.46 14.29 -0.37
C LEU A 289 7.09 15.55 -1.15
N TYR A 290 6.42 15.41 -2.29
CA TYR A 290 6.07 16.53 -3.17
C TYR A 290 7.26 17.45 -3.49
N LYS A 291 8.40 16.86 -3.85
CA LYS A 291 9.69 17.54 -4.17
C LYS A 291 10.40 18.22 -2.99
N ALA A 292 9.87 18.14 -1.78
CA ALA A 292 10.54 18.60 -0.57
C ALA A 292 11.05 17.41 0.24
N PRO A 293 12.06 17.56 1.11
CA PRO A 293 12.45 16.50 2.03
C PRO A 293 11.27 16.06 2.90
N LEU A 294 11.04 14.76 3.02
CA LEU A 294 9.98 14.20 3.86
C LEU A 294 10.10 14.75 5.29
N PRO A 295 9.10 15.50 5.80
CA PRO A 295 9.17 16.07 7.15
C PRO A 295 8.92 15.02 8.21
N GLY A 296 9.39 15.28 9.45
CA GLY A 296 9.10 14.45 10.62
C GLY A 296 10.37 14.06 11.40
N PRO A 297 10.21 13.34 12.55
CA PRO A 297 11.30 12.84 13.36
C PRO A 297 12.05 11.71 12.66
N GLU A 298 13.24 11.35 13.14
CA GLU A 298 14.01 10.25 12.57
C GLU A 298 13.35 8.87 12.75
N PHE A 299 12.60 8.69 13.84
CA PHE A 299 11.81 7.49 14.11
C PHE A 299 10.42 7.85 14.58
N VAL A 300 9.44 6.98 14.24
CA VAL A 300 8.07 7.02 14.76
C VAL A 300 7.75 5.67 15.41
N GLN A 301 6.63 5.61 16.16
CA GLN A 301 6.25 4.39 16.89
C GLN A 301 4.92 3.85 16.42
N SER A 302 4.88 2.54 16.18
CA SER A 302 3.66 1.77 15.96
C SER A 302 2.72 1.87 17.16
N SER A 303 1.42 1.92 16.89
CA SER A 303 0.37 1.85 17.91
C SER A 303 -0.54 0.63 17.74
N LEU A 304 -0.13 -0.35 16.92
CA LEU A 304 -0.83 -1.63 16.85
C LEU A 304 -0.83 -2.33 18.22
N PRO A 305 -1.84 -3.12 18.55
CA PRO A 305 -1.89 -3.92 19.76
C PRO A 305 -0.94 -5.14 19.67
N ILE A 306 0.37 -4.86 19.53
CA ILE A 306 1.43 -5.84 19.20
C ILE A 306 1.42 -7.02 20.19
N GLN A 307 1.30 -6.76 21.49
CA GLN A 307 1.35 -7.79 22.51
C GLN A 307 0.25 -8.84 22.32
N ILE A 308 -0.95 -8.42 21.94
CA ILE A 308 -2.06 -9.33 21.67
C ILE A 308 -1.85 -10.04 20.34
N MET A 309 -1.46 -9.31 19.29
CA MET A 309 -1.23 -9.88 17.97
C MET A 309 -0.14 -10.96 17.97
N GLN A 310 0.90 -10.82 18.82
CA GLN A 310 1.96 -11.82 18.96
C GLN A 310 1.48 -13.17 19.50
N THR A 311 0.34 -13.23 20.17
CA THR A 311 -0.23 -14.48 20.68
C THR A 311 -1.00 -15.29 19.65
N ALA A 312 -1.10 -14.80 18.40
CA ALA A 312 -1.84 -15.48 17.36
C ALA A 312 -1.22 -16.85 17.03
N PRO A 313 -2.02 -17.94 17.10
CA PRO A 313 -1.53 -19.26 16.74
C PRO A 313 -1.25 -19.34 15.24
N GLY A 314 -0.25 -20.15 14.87
CA GLY A 314 0.08 -20.38 13.48
C GLY A 314 1.43 -21.07 13.28
N ALA A 315 1.86 -21.15 12.03
CA ALA A 315 3.06 -21.90 11.64
C ALA A 315 4.37 -21.11 11.84
N PHE A 316 4.28 -19.79 12.00
CA PHE A 316 5.46 -18.91 12.03
C PHE A 316 5.51 -18.17 13.37
N ALA A 317 6.73 -17.88 13.83
CA ALA A 317 6.94 -16.99 14.96
C ALA A 317 6.50 -15.55 14.61
N ILE A 318 6.02 -14.82 15.62
CA ILE A 318 5.62 -13.41 15.50
C ILE A 318 6.48 -12.60 16.47
N ASN A 319 7.27 -11.68 15.94
CA ASN A 319 8.19 -10.86 16.71
C ASN A 319 7.66 -9.43 16.90
N ASP A 320 7.81 -8.87 18.09
CA ASP A 320 7.82 -7.41 18.30
C ASP A 320 9.19 -6.88 17.86
N ARG A 321 9.27 -6.36 16.64
CA ARG A 321 10.54 -5.97 16.02
C ARG A 321 10.96 -4.57 16.46
N ARG A 322 11.79 -4.53 17.51
CA ARG A 322 12.33 -3.29 18.11
C ARG A 322 13.75 -2.97 17.67
N LEU A 323 14.39 -3.89 16.91
CA LEU A 323 15.76 -3.71 16.44
C LEU A 323 15.81 -2.60 15.38
N VAL A 324 16.61 -1.57 15.65
CA VAL A 324 16.87 -0.45 14.73
C VAL A 324 18.37 -0.29 14.52
N THR A 325 18.75 0.34 13.41
CA THR A 325 20.13 0.75 13.13
C THR A 325 20.16 2.27 12.99
N THR A 326 21.07 2.89 13.71
CA THR A 326 21.43 4.31 13.62
C THR A 326 22.82 4.46 13.01
N LEU A 327 23.28 5.67 12.71
CA LEU A 327 24.65 5.88 12.25
C LEU A 327 25.71 5.43 13.28
N GLU A 328 25.32 5.30 14.55
CA GLU A 328 26.24 4.97 15.65
C GLU A 328 26.23 3.47 15.98
N LYS A 329 25.05 2.84 16.00
CA LYS A 329 24.89 1.45 16.46
C LYS A 329 23.60 0.79 16.00
N THR A 330 23.57 -0.55 16.09
CA THR A 330 22.35 -1.37 15.98
C THR A 330 21.96 -1.89 17.35
N PHE A 331 20.70 -1.69 17.76
CA PHE A 331 20.19 -2.13 19.07
C PHE A 331 18.67 -2.24 19.08
N SER A 332 18.12 -2.98 20.03
CA SER A 332 16.69 -3.00 20.31
C SER A 332 16.33 -1.82 21.19
N ALA A 333 15.48 -0.92 20.69
CA ALA A 333 15.02 0.24 21.44
C ALA A 333 13.79 -0.12 22.27
N ASP A 334 13.71 0.36 23.51
CA ASP A 334 12.54 0.16 24.38
C ASP A 334 11.46 1.21 24.12
N ASN A 335 11.85 2.42 23.74
CA ASN A 335 10.98 3.58 23.55
C ASN A 335 11.60 4.63 22.61
N LEU A 336 10.80 5.61 22.16
CA LEU A 336 11.25 6.70 21.29
C LEU A 336 12.27 7.63 21.95
N GLU A 337 12.33 7.74 23.28
CA GLU A 337 13.29 8.61 23.95
C GLU A 337 14.73 8.14 23.73
N GLN A 338 14.96 6.83 23.65
CA GLN A 338 16.27 6.26 23.29
C GLN A 338 16.70 6.58 21.85
N LEU A 339 15.75 6.97 20.98
CA LEU A 339 15.95 7.27 19.56
C LEU A 339 15.92 8.77 19.24
N ARG A 340 15.70 9.62 20.25
CA ARG A 340 15.38 11.03 20.09
C ARG A 340 16.44 11.84 19.31
N TRP A 341 17.72 11.51 19.51
CA TRP A 341 18.84 12.23 18.89
C TRP A 341 19.58 11.39 17.85
N ALA A 342 19.10 10.20 17.57
CA ALA A 342 19.73 9.29 16.64
C ALA A 342 19.35 9.61 15.19
N THR A 343 20.28 9.43 14.27
CA THR A 343 19.99 9.45 12.84
C THR A 343 19.63 8.04 12.39
N ALA A 344 18.45 7.87 11.79
CA ALA A 344 17.97 6.59 11.30
C ALA A 344 18.82 6.09 10.12
N VAL A 345 19.18 4.81 10.16
CA VAL A 345 19.73 4.08 9.03
C VAL A 345 18.72 3.02 8.60
N ARG A 346 18.25 2.21 9.57
CA ARG A 346 17.20 1.21 9.35
C ARG A 346 16.22 1.24 10.52
N GLY A 347 14.95 1.31 10.23
CA GLY A 347 13.90 1.03 11.21
C GLY A 347 13.71 -0.47 11.40
N GLY A 348 12.66 -0.88 12.13
CA GLY A 348 12.29 -2.28 12.32
C GLY A 348 12.12 -3.03 11.00
N GLY A 349 11.62 -2.38 9.97
CA GLY A 349 11.43 -2.87 8.60
C GLY A 349 12.64 -2.78 7.68
N GLY A 350 13.78 -2.33 8.16
CA GLY A 350 14.96 -2.13 7.33
C GLY A 350 15.07 -0.71 6.79
N GLY A 351 15.54 -0.55 5.55
CA GLY A 351 15.77 0.76 4.91
C GLY A 351 15.18 0.86 3.50
N TYR A 352 14.20 0.02 3.16
CA TYR A 352 13.52 -0.04 1.87
C TYR A 352 12.07 0.51 1.98
N LEU A 353 11.28 0.39 0.92
CA LEU A 353 9.90 0.90 0.83
C LEU A 353 8.96 0.32 1.90
N SER A 354 9.23 -0.89 2.40
CA SER A 354 8.49 -1.49 3.52
C SER A 354 8.62 -0.67 4.83
N ASN A 355 9.84 -0.28 5.17
CA ASN A 355 10.06 0.62 6.30
C ASN A 355 9.47 2.02 6.02
N GLU A 356 9.57 2.48 4.79
CA GLU A 356 9.10 3.81 4.42
C GLU A 356 7.57 3.93 4.46
N ILE A 357 6.80 2.95 3.97
CA ILE A 357 5.35 2.98 4.09
C ILE A 357 4.91 2.97 5.56
N SER A 358 5.57 2.16 6.38
CA SER A 358 5.36 2.14 7.84
C SER A 358 5.58 3.52 8.45
N TYR A 359 6.73 4.13 8.15
CA TYR A 359 7.06 5.47 8.62
C TYR A 359 6.06 6.53 8.16
N ARG A 360 5.75 6.59 6.85
CA ARG A 360 4.84 7.58 6.26
C ARG A 360 3.43 7.47 6.82
N SER A 361 2.90 6.26 6.93
CA SER A 361 1.58 5.99 7.49
C SER A 361 1.46 6.49 8.93
N ILE A 362 2.40 6.11 9.81
CA ILE A 362 2.39 6.53 11.21
C ILE A 362 2.65 8.04 11.36
N ARG A 363 3.61 8.58 10.57
CA ARG A 363 3.87 10.02 10.54
C ARG A 363 2.62 10.82 10.16
N LEU A 364 1.90 10.40 9.13
CA LEU A 364 0.69 11.04 8.65
C LEU A 364 -0.41 11.01 9.72
N ARG A 365 -0.64 9.84 10.35
CA ARG A 365 -1.54 9.71 11.51
C ARG A 365 -1.20 10.74 12.59
N ASN A 366 0.07 10.81 12.98
CA ASN A 366 0.54 11.73 14.02
C ASN A 366 0.35 13.20 13.61
N GLN A 367 0.64 13.53 12.36
CA GLN A 367 0.47 14.89 11.81
C GLN A 367 -1.00 15.33 11.82
N LEU A 368 -1.93 14.43 11.54
CA LEU A 368 -3.37 14.68 11.52
C LEU A 368 -4.01 14.56 12.91
N GLY A 369 -3.25 14.17 13.93
CA GLY A 369 -3.76 14.00 15.30
C GLY A 369 -4.76 12.86 15.43
N SER A 370 -4.74 11.89 14.53
CA SER A 370 -5.65 10.74 14.57
C SER A 370 -5.22 9.72 15.63
N GLY A 371 -6.21 9.14 16.32
CA GLY A 371 -6.02 8.08 17.31
C GLY A 371 -6.03 6.66 16.72
N ILE A 372 -6.21 6.51 15.40
CA ILE A 372 -6.33 5.20 14.76
C ILE A 372 -5.06 4.36 14.99
N PRO A 373 -5.15 3.16 15.59
CA PRO A 373 -4.05 2.22 15.70
C PRO A 373 -3.43 1.95 14.33
N THR A 374 -2.12 2.22 14.23
CA THR A 374 -1.42 2.17 12.95
C THR A 374 -0.03 1.55 13.09
N GLY A 375 0.35 0.69 12.17
CA GLY A 375 1.67 0.10 12.11
C GLY A 375 1.89 -0.80 10.89
N HIS A 376 2.93 -1.62 10.96
CA HIS A 376 3.38 -2.45 9.85
C HIS A 376 3.64 -3.90 10.28
N LEU A 377 3.28 -4.82 9.39
CA LEU A 377 3.55 -6.24 9.52
C LEU A 377 4.39 -6.72 8.34
N HIS A 378 5.55 -7.28 8.60
CA HIS A 378 6.26 -8.11 7.64
C HIS A 378 5.74 -9.54 7.69
N THR A 379 5.41 -10.10 6.53
CA THR A 379 5.12 -11.54 6.38
C THR A 379 6.42 -12.33 6.24
N PRO A 380 6.40 -13.64 6.51
CA PRO A 380 7.49 -14.51 6.12
C PRO A 380 7.81 -14.39 4.63
N ARG A 381 9.11 -14.47 4.30
CA ARG A 381 9.62 -14.41 2.94
C ARG A 381 9.23 -15.68 2.17
N MET A 382 8.76 -15.49 0.95
CA MET A 382 8.44 -16.56 0.02
C MET A 382 9.35 -16.45 -1.21
N PRO A 383 10.48 -17.14 -1.26
CA PRO A 383 11.46 -17.01 -2.35
C PRO A 383 10.99 -17.66 -3.66
N VAL A 384 10.08 -18.61 -3.57
CA VAL A 384 9.40 -19.28 -4.69
C VAL A 384 7.92 -19.35 -4.35
N TYR A 385 7.07 -19.21 -5.34
CA TYR A 385 5.63 -19.31 -5.14
C TYR A 385 5.26 -20.65 -4.47
N ASP A 386 4.64 -20.59 -3.32
CA ASP A 386 4.18 -21.73 -2.52
C ASP A 386 2.78 -21.44 -1.94
N LYS A 387 1.78 -22.07 -2.56
CA LYS A 387 0.38 -21.92 -2.14
C LYS A 387 0.15 -22.37 -0.70
N ALA A 388 0.76 -23.48 -0.28
CA ALA A 388 0.55 -23.99 1.09
C ALA A 388 1.17 -23.05 2.14
N MET A 389 2.28 -22.39 1.81
CA MET A 389 2.87 -21.35 2.64
C MET A 389 1.95 -20.12 2.71
N LEU A 390 1.38 -19.68 1.58
CA LEU A 390 0.44 -18.57 1.54
C LEU A 390 -0.82 -18.84 2.37
N GLU A 391 -1.37 -20.05 2.32
CA GLU A 391 -2.50 -20.45 3.17
C GLU A 391 -2.17 -20.32 4.66
N LYS A 392 -0.97 -20.73 5.08
CA LYS A 392 -0.51 -20.58 6.47
C LYS A 392 -0.32 -19.12 6.85
N ILE A 393 0.27 -18.31 5.97
CA ILE A 393 0.45 -16.87 6.16
C ILE A 393 -0.91 -16.19 6.32
N ALA A 394 -1.85 -16.44 5.41
CA ALA A 394 -3.19 -15.85 5.43
C ALA A 394 -3.98 -16.23 6.70
N ALA A 395 -3.96 -17.50 7.07
CA ALA A 395 -4.61 -17.96 8.30
C ALA A 395 -4.06 -17.27 9.54
N GLN A 396 -2.73 -17.12 9.63
CA GLN A 396 -2.10 -16.52 10.80
C GLN A 396 -2.30 -14.99 10.84
N VAL A 397 -2.26 -14.29 9.70
CA VAL A 397 -2.61 -12.87 9.62
C VAL A 397 -4.06 -12.64 10.04
N THR A 398 -5.00 -13.45 9.53
CA THR A 398 -6.40 -13.39 9.94
C THR A 398 -6.56 -13.60 11.45
N SER A 399 -5.80 -14.53 12.05
CA SER A 399 -5.78 -14.75 13.50
C SER A 399 -5.26 -13.53 14.27
N MET A 400 -4.16 -12.90 13.81
CA MET A 400 -3.64 -11.65 14.39
C MET A 400 -4.68 -10.53 14.38
N LEU A 401 -5.37 -10.35 13.23
CA LEU A 401 -6.40 -9.31 13.09
C LEU A 401 -7.60 -9.58 14.00
N ARG A 402 -8.05 -10.83 14.11
CA ARG A 402 -9.14 -11.20 15.03
C ARG A 402 -8.79 -10.89 16.49
N LEU A 403 -7.59 -11.26 16.92
CA LEU A 403 -7.12 -10.99 18.29
C LEU A 403 -6.97 -9.50 18.57
N ALA A 404 -6.71 -8.67 17.56
CA ALA A 404 -6.66 -7.23 17.71
C ALA A 404 -8.03 -6.57 17.91
N LEU A 405 -9.14 -7.18 17.46
CA LEU A 405 -10.48 -6.57 17.47
C LEU A 405 -10.93 -6.03 18.84
N PRO A 406 -10.72 -6.71 19.98
CA PRO A 406 -11.12 -6.15 21.27
C PRO A 406 -10.32 -4.92 21.72
N ALA A 407 -9.18 -4.65 21.10
CA ALA A 407 -8.25 -3.58 21.46
C ALA A 407 -8.28 -2.35 20.53
N ILE A 408 -9.15 -2.37 19.50
CA ILE A 408 -9.28 -1.28 18.52
C ILE A 408 -10.69 -0.70 18.50
#